data_83288eeb81f4092124a7659f675b2107
#
_entry.id   83288eeb81f4092124a7659f675b2107
#
_cell.length_a   1.000
_cell.length_b   1.000
_cell.length_c   1.000
_cell.angle_alpha   90.00
_cell.angle_beta   90.00
_cell.angle_gamma   90.00
#
_symmetry.space_group_name_H-M   'P 1'
#
loop_
_entity.id
_entity.type
_entity.pdbx_description
1 polymer ?
#
loop_
_entity_poly.entity_id
_entity_poly.type
_entity_poly.pdbx_seq_one_letter_code
_entity_poly.pdbx_strand_id
1 'polypeptide(L)'
;MNNLIQNYKIILKELTNSCKYITTSKQIRLPKMSDLELVALNLTAEYMSINSELQLFRCISETDLEGRIERSVYNKRKRKLFPYIEKIRETLSSKFSDFTDVFIVDSTPIEIYKISRANRSAICSTDEIKPAYGYCAAQKSRYFGYKLHAVCDKNGIFH
;
A
#
# COMPACT_ATOMS: atom_id res chain seq x y z
N MET A 1 9.21 -7.57 -20.17
CA MET A 1 9.98 -7.50 -18.89
C MET A 1 10.68 -6.17 -18.65
N ASN A 2 11.03 -5.40 -19.66
CA ASN A 2 11.73 -4.09 -19.49
C ASN A 2 10.93 -3.01 -18.75
N ASN A 3 9.63 -3.20 -18.56
CA ASN A 3 8.77 -2.15 -18.03
C ASN A 3 8.90 -1.99 -16.49
N LEU A 4 9.19 -3.06 -15.73
CA LEU A 4 9.31 -2.99 -14.27
C LEU A 4 10.49 -2.12 -13.84
N ILE A 5 11.66 -2.37 -14.38
CA ILE A 5 12.88 -1.62 -14.03
C ILE A 5 12.78 -0.16 -14.47
N GLN A 6 12.17 0.10 -15.62
CA GLN A 6 11.94 1.46 -16.08
C GLN A 6 10.99 2.21 -15.13
N ASN A 7 9.85 1.63 -14.78
CA ASN A 7 8.91 2.20 -13.84
C ASN A 7 9.53 2.40 -12.45
N TYR A 8 10.29 1.41 -11.98
CA TYR A 8 11.03 1.51 -10.73
C TYR A 8 11.99 2.71 -10.71
N LYS A 9 12.78 2.90 -11.77
CA LYS A 9 13.72 4.03 -11.87
C LYS A 9 13.00 5.38 -11.90
N ILE A 10 11.87 5.47 -12.60
CA ILE A 10 11.04 6.69 -12.64
C ILE A 10 10.49 6.99 -11.25
N ILE A 11 9.84 6.02 -10.61
CA ILE A 11 9.26 6.17 -9.27
C ILE A 11 10.34 6.53 -8.25
N LEU A 12 11.49 5.85 -8.27
CA LEU A 12 12.60 6.15 -7.37
C LEU A 12 13.10 7.57 -7.53
N LYS A 13 13.24 8.06 -8.76
CA LYS A 13 13.65 9.43 -9.07
C LYS A 13 12.65 10.44 -8.48
N GLU A 14 11.36 10.22 -8.69
CA GLU A 14 10.31 11.10 -8.17
C GLU A 14 10.26 11.10 -6.65
N LEU A 15 10.39 9.95 -6.00
CA LEU A 15 10.48 9.85 -4.55
C LEU A 15 11.72 10.56 -4.00
N THR A 16 12.87 10.42 -4.65
CA THR A 16 14.10 11.10 -4.24
C THR A 16 13.94 12.62 -4.28
N ASN A 17 13.23 13.14 -5.27
CA ASN A 17 12.98 14.57 -5.40
C ASN A 17 11.94 15.09 -4.40
N SER A 18 10.86 14.32 -4.19
CA SER A 18 9.70 14.75 -3.41
C SER A 18 9.84 14.50 -1.91
N CYS A 19 10.62 13.50 -1.51
CA CYS A 19 10.65 12.99 -0.14
C CYS A 19 12.00 13.20 0.56
N LYS A 20 12.75 14.22 0.16
CA LYS A 20 14.09 14.55 0.73
C LYS A 20 14.08 14.74 2.25
N TYR A 21 12.96 15.13 2.82
CA TYR A 21 12.82 15.46 4.25
C TYR A 21 12.21 14.34 5.10
N ILE A 22 11.85 13.22 4.49
CA ILE A 22 11.27 12.11 5.23
C ILE A 22 12.40 11.22 5.74
N THR A 23 12.68 11.31 7.04
CA THR A 23 13.73 10.52 7.70
C THR A 23 13.26 9.10 7.96
N THR A 24 14.03 8.14 7.48
CA THR A 24 13.87 6.72 7.83
C THR A 24 14.54 6.41 9.17
N SER A 25 14.19 5.29 9.78
CA SER A 25 14.83 4.83 11.02
C SER A 25 16.33 4.62 10.81
N LYS A 26 17.15 5.10 11.76
CA LYS A 26 18.60 4.87 11.75
C LYS A 26 18.88 3.36 11.76
N GLN A 27 19.59 2.90 10.74
CA GLN A 27 20.04 1.51 10.65
C GLN A 27 21.51 1.42 11.03
N ILE A 28 21.84 0.45 11.88
CA ILE A 28 23.23 0.23 12.34
C ILE A 28 24.13 -0.23 11.17
N ARG A 29 23.56 -1.03 10.26
CA ARG A 29 24.24 -1.48 9.05
C ARG A 29 23.52 -0.97 7.83
N LEU A 30 24.25 -0.41 6.89
CA LEU A 30 23.68 0.02 5.60
C LEU A 30 23.23 -1.21 4.81
N PRO A 31 21.94 -1.30 4.48
CA PRO A 31 21.42 -2.41 3.68
C PRO A 31 21.82 -2.23 2.21
N LYS A 32 21.92 -3.34 1.47
CA LYS A 32 22.15 -3.31 0.01
C LYS A 32 21.05 -2.56 -0.76
N MET A 33 19.83 -2.57 -0.24
CA MET A 33 18.68 -1.81 -0.74
C MET A 33 18.23 -0.84 0.34
N SER A 34 18.26 0.45 0.07
CA SER A 34 17.80 1.50 1.01
C SER A 34 16.29 1.40 1.26
N ASP A 35 15.80 2.11 2.27
CA ASP A 35 14.36 2.14 2.56
C ASP A 35 13.57 2.83 1.44
N LEU A 36 14.14 3.89 0.85
CA LEU A 36 13.52 4.57 -0.29
C LEU A 36 13.43 3.68 -1.53
N GLU A 37 14.47 2.92 -1.81
CA GLU A 37 14.48 1.93 -2.90
C GLU A 37 13.45 0.83 -2.67
N LEU A 38 13.29 0.38 -1.41
CA LEU A 38 12.27 -0.61 -1.07
C LEU A 38 10.85 -0.06 -1.25
N VAL A 39 10.62 1.19 -0.85
CA VAL A 39 9.33 1.86 -1.08
C VAL A 39 9.08 2.04 -2.58
N ALA A 40 10.08 2.45 -3.36
CA ALA A 40 9.95 2.55 -4.80
C ALA A 40 9.59 1.21 -5.45
N LEU A 41 10.19 0.11 -5.00
CA LEU A 41 9.86 -1.22 -5.47
C LEU A 41 8.43 -1.64 -5.10
N ASN A 42 7.99 -1.30 -3.88
CA ASN A 42 6.61 -1.57 -3.46
C ASN A 42 5.59 -0.80 -4.29
N LEU A 43 5.80 0.50 -4.50
CA LEU A 43 4.91 1.33 -5.32
C LEU A 43 4.92 0.89 -6.79
N THR A 44 6.07 0.42 -7.30
CA THR A 44 6.15 -0.14 -8.65
C THR A 44 5.32 -1.41 -8.77
N ALA A 45 5.35 -2.29 -7.76
CA ALA A 45 4.52 -3.49 -7.74
C ALA A 45 3.03 -3.13 -7.72
N GLU A 46 2.63 -2.17 -6.90
CA GLU A 46 1.25 -1.66 -6.84
C GLU A 46 0.82 -1.06 -8.20
N TYR A 47 1.63 -0.20 -8.79
CA TYR A 47 1.37 0.41 -10.10
C TYR A 47 1.20 -0.63 -11.22
N MET A 48 1.98 -1.71 -11.17
CA MET A 48 1.91 -2.79 -12.15
C MET A 48 0.89 -3.89 -11.79
N SER A 49 0.08 -3.68 -10.76
CA SER A 49 -0.90 -4.66 -10.26
C SER A 49 -0.30 -6.02 -9.89
N ILE A 50 0.95 -6.01 -9.41
CA ILE A 50 1.64 -7.22 -8.93
C ILE A 50 1.27 -7.42 -7.46
N ASN A 51 0.21 -8.17 -7.20
CA ASN A 51 -0.35 -8.37 -5.85
C ASN A 51 0.39 -9.45 -5.03
N SER A 52 1.25 -10.24 -5.66
CA SER A 52 1.99 -11.32 -5.01
C SER A 52 3.47 -10.99 -4.86
N GLU A 53 3.99 -11.03 -3.63
CA GLU A 53 5.43 -10.89 -3.39
C GLU A 53 6.24 -11.95 -4.14
N LEU A 54 5.73 -13.18 -4.23
CA LEU A 54 6.41 -14.24 -5.01
C LEU A 54 6.52 -13.88 -6.48
N GLN A 55 5.45 -13.32 -7.06
CA GLN A 55 5.46 -12.85 -8.45
C GLN A 55 6.41 -11.68 -8.62
N LEU A 56 6.41 -10.70 -7.69
CA LEU A 56 7.37 -9.59 -7.72
C LEU A 56 8.81 -10.10 -7.77
N PHE A 57 9.16 -11.04 -6.89
CA PHE A 57 10.51 -11.59 -6.83
C PHE A 57 10.90 -12.41 -8.07
N ARG A 58 9.92 -13.04 -8.75
CA ARG A 58 10.14 -13.63 -10.08
C ARG A 58 10.37 -12.57 -11.16
N CYS A 59 9.68 -11.45 -11.08
CA CYS A 59 9.84 -10.36 -12.05
C CYS A 59 11.15 -9.60 -11.91
N ILE A 60 11.75 -9.55 -10.70
CA ILE A 60 13.06 -8.91 -10.49
C ILE A 60 14.24 -9.86 -10.65
N SER A 61 14.01 -11.18 -10.73
CA SER A 61 15.07 -12.11 -11.10
C SER A 61 15.58 -11.78 -12.50
N GLU A 62 16.86 -11.94 -12.71
CA GLU A 62 17.57 -11.56 -13.97
C GLU A 62 17.60 -10.04 -14.22
N THR A 63 17.39 -9.22 -13.18
CA THR A 63 17.50 -7.76 -13.27
C THR A 63 18.55 -7.22 -12.29
N ASP A 64 18.87 -5.94 -12.39
CA ASP A 64 19.81 -5.24 -11.47
C ASP A 64 19.36 -5.26 -10.01
N LEU A 65 18.11 -5.63 -9.74
CA LEU A 65 17.53 -5.73 -8.39
C LEU A 65 17.68 -7.13 -7.78
N GLU A 66 18.06 -8.12 -8.57
CA GLU A 66 18.25 -9.48 -8.08
C GLU A 66 19.31 -9.54 -6.97
N GLY A 67 19.03 -10.30 -5.91
CA GLY A 67 19.97 -10.48 -4.80
C GLY A 67 20.23 -9.24 -3.93
N ARG A 68 19.61 -8.08 -4.22
CA ARG A 68 19.75 -6.88 -3.38
C ARG A 68 18.95 -6.98 -2.08
N ILE A 69 17.88 -7.77 -2.07
CA ILE A 69 17.08 -8.04 -0.89
C ILE A 69 16.43 -9.43 -0.99
N GLU A 70 16.36 -10.14 0.11
CA GLU A 70 15.61 -11.40 0.20
C GLU A 70 14.12 -11.11 0.45
N ARG A 71 13.24 -11.98 -0.05
CA ARG A 71 11.79 -11.84 0.10
C ARG A 71 11.33 -11.73 1.55
N SER A 72 11.92 -12.55 2.45
CA SER A 72 11.59 -12.52 3.87
C SER A 72 11.96 -11.19 4.54
N VAL A 73 13.12 -10.64 4.16
CA VAL A 73 13.60 -9.34 4.64
C VAL A 73 12.75 -8.21 4.05
N TYR A 74 12.42 -8.28 2.77
CA TYR A 74 11.51 -7.34 2.11
C TYR A 74 10.18 -7.25 2.86
N ASN A 75 9.53 -8.39 3.14
CA ASN A 75 8.25 -8.42 3.86
C ASN A 75 8.34 -7.78 5.25
N LYS A 76 9.38 -8.13 6.03
CA LYS A 76 9.60 -7.55 7.37
C LYS A 76 9.83 -6.03 7.31
N ARG A 77 10.65 -5.57 6.36
CA ARG A 77 10.95 -4.14 6.21
C ARG A 77 9.75 -3.37 5.69
N LYS A 78 9.03 -3.90 4.70
CA LYS A 78 7.80 -3.30 4.16
C LYS A 78 6.80 -2.97 5.28
N ARG A 79 6.55 -3.93 6.20
CA ARG A 79 5.66 -3.70 7.35
C ARG A 79 6.15 -2.58 8.27
N LYS A 80 7.46 -2.51 8.54
CA LYS A 80 8.04 -1.44 9.35
C LYS A 80 8.00 -0.07 8.68
N LEU A 81 8.03 -0.05 7.35
CA LEU A 81 8.00 1.18 6.56
C LEU A 81 6.57 1.65 6.26
N PHE A 82 5.53 0.94 6.73
CA PHE A 82 4.15 1.32 6.49
C PHE A 82 3.84 2.79 6.87
N PRO A 83 4.19 3.29 8.08
CA PRO A 83 3.95 4.68 8.44
C PRO A 83 4.71 5.69 7.54
N TYR A 84 5.84 5.26 6.98
CA TYR A 84 6.62 6.06 6.05
C TYR A 84 5.96 6.12 4.67
N ILE A 85 5.43 5.00 4.19
CA ILE A 85 4.66 4.92 2.94
C ILE A 85 3.41 5.80 3.02
N GLU A 86 2.72 5.81 4.15
CA GLU A 86 1.57 6.69 4.42
C GLU A 86 1.94 8.17 4.23
N LYS A 87 3.02 8.63 4.88
CA LYS A 87 3.50 10.01 4.72
C LYS A 87 3.86 10.36 3.27
N ILE A 88 4.42 9.40 2.52
CA ILE A 88 4.70 9.60 1.10
C ILE A 88 3.39 9.77 0.32
N ARG A 89 2.39 8.94 0.58
CA ARG A 89 1.07 9.05 -0.06
C ARG A 89 0.40 10.39 0.24
N GLU A 90 0.40 10.82 1.50
CA GLU A 90 -0.10 12.14 1.91
C GLU A 90 0.62 13.28 1.18
N THR A 91 1.96 13.21 1.11
CA THR A 91 2.76 14.22 0.41
C THR A 91 2.47 14.25 -1.09
N LEU A 92 2.24 13.11 -1.70
CA LEU A 92 1.88 13.03 -3.11
C LEU A 92 0.45 13.51 -3.34
N SER A 93 -0.50 13.09 -2.52
CA SER A 93 -1.90 13.52 -2.61
C SER A 93 -2.04 15.03 -2.46
N SER A 94 -1.36 15.64 -1.49
CA SER A 94 -1.41 17.10 -1.28
C SER A 94 -0.92 17.93 -2.47
N LYS A 95 -0.03 17.39 -3.30
CA LYS A 95 0.42 18.08 -4.52
C LYS A 95 -0.65 18.17 -5.61
N PHE A 96 -1.67 17.33 -5.53
CA PHE A 96 -2.73 17.23 -6.53
C PHE A 96 -4.08 17.73 -6.01
N SER A 97 -4.18 18.06 -4.71
CA SER A 97 -5.42 18.50 -4.08
C SER A 97 -5.96 19.84 -4.60
N ASP A 98 -5.09 20.68 -5.15
CA ASP A 98 -5.45 22.03 -5.61
C ASP A 98 -6.16 22.06 -6.99
N PHE A 99 -6.38 20.90 -7.61
CA PHE A 99 -6.84 20.84 -8.99
C PHE A 99 -8.36 20.60 -9.17
N THR A 100 -9.11 20.31 -8.10
CA THR A 100 -10.53 20.00 -8.30
C THR A 100 -11.41 20.30 -7.10
N ASP A 101 -12.60 20.86 -7.36
CA ASP A 101 -13.67 21.08 -6.38
C ASP A 101 -14.71 19.94 -6.40
N VAL A 102 -14.47 18.88 -7.18
CA VAL A 102 -15.41 17.76 -7.33
C VAL A 102 -14.84 16.51 -6.70
N PHE A 103 -15.57 15.98 -5.73
CA PHE A 103 -15.22 14.76 -5.02
C PHE A 103 -16.26 13.67 -5.27
N ILE A 104 -15.77 12.45 -5.45
CA ILE A 104 -16.57 11.24 -5.57
C ILE A 104 -16.41 10.46 -4.27
N VAL A 105 -17.54 10.14 -3.64
CA VAL A 105 -17.56 9.37 -2.39
C VAL A 105 -18.19 8.02 -2.66
N ASP A 106 -17.48 6.96 -2.34
CA ASP A 106 -18.01 5.59 -2.42
C ASP A 106 -17.73 4.81 -1.15
N SER A 107 -18.45 3.74 -0.95
CA SER A 107 -18.26 2.87 0.20
C SER A 107 -18.42 1.40 -0.15
N THR A 108 -17.46 0.60 0.31
CA THR A 108 -17.45 -0.84 0.09
C THR A 108 -17.27 -1.62 1.39
N PRO A 109 -17.94 -2.77 1.56
CA PRO A 109 -17.70 -3.63 2.71
C PRO A 109 -16.34 -4.31 2.58
N ILE A 110 -15.61 -4.37 3.70
CA ILE A 110 -14.40 -5.18 3.87
C ILE A 110 -14.77 -6.32 4.82
N GLU A 111 -15.05 -7.48 4.26
CA GLU A 111 -15.36 -8.67 5.03
C GLU A 111 -14.08 -9.23 5.68
N ILE A 112 -14.10 -9.41 7.01
CA ILE A 112 -12.99 -10.03 7.75
C ILE A 112 -13.17 -11.53 7.82
N TYR A 113 -14.43 -11.96 8.06
CA TYR A 113 -14.80 -13.38 8.11
C TYR A 113 -16.16 -13.63 7.52
N LYS A 114 -16.40 -14.88 7.15
CA LYS A 114 -17.75 -15.39 6.94
C LYS A 114 -18.57 -15.20 8.25
N ILE A 115 -19.79 -14.73 8.13
CA ILE A 115 -20.71 -14.46 9.25
C ILE A 115 -20.78 -15.60 10.24
N SER A 116 -20.75 -16.85 9.75
CA SER A 116 -20.79 -18.06 10.57
C SER A 116 -19.60 -18.20 11.55
N ARG A 117 -18.51 -17.46 11.34
CA ARG A 117 -17.32 -17.46 12.19
C ARG A 117 -17.17 -16.21 13.04
N ALA A 118 -18.02 -15.21 12.85
CA ALA A 118 -17.90 -13.90 13.50
C ALA A 118 -17.83 -14.01 15.02
N ASN A 119 -18.70 -14.83 15.63
CA ASN A 119 -18.79 -15.00 17.10
C ASN A 119 -17.60 -15.75 17.73
N ARG A 120 -16.75 -16.41 16.92
CA ARG A 120 -15.66 -17.25 17.43
C ARG A 120 -14.29 -16.62 17.23
N SER A 121 -14.21 -15.52 16.56
CA SER A 121 -12.93 -14.92 16.18
C SER A 121 -12.56 -13.76 17.09
N ALA A 122 -11.31 -13.77 17.54
CA ALA A 122 -10.69 -12.71 18.31
C ALA A 122 -9.84 -11.73 17.45
N ILE A 123 -9.85 -11.88 16.12
CA ILE A 123 -9.08 -10.97 15.25
C ILE A 123 -9.74 -9.58 15.33
N CYS A 124 -8.93 -8.54 15.42
CA CYS A 124 -9.36 -7.15 15.57
C CYS A 124 -10.20 -6.86 16.84
N SER A 125 -10.18 -7.77 17.83
CA SER A 125 -10.92 -7.54 19.09
C SER A 125 -10.30 -6.45 19.96
N THR A 126 -9.00 -6.16 19.76
CA THR A 126 -8.23 -5.14 20.47
C THR A 126 -8.13 -3.82 19.73
N ASP A 127 -8.65 -3.74 18.52
CA ASP A 127 -8.61 -2.52 17.70
C ASP A 127 -9.58 -1.47 18.29
N GLU A 128 -9.24 -0.20 18.15
CA GLU A 128 -10.10 0.92 18.57
C GLU A 128 -11.46 0.86 17.87
N ILE A 129 -11.45 0.55 16.57
CA ILE A 129 -12.65 0.35 15.77
C ILE A 129 -12.85 -1.15 15.60
N LYS A 130 -13.90 -1.68 16.23
CA LYS A 130 -14.22 -3.10 16.16
C LYS A 130 -15.06 -3.42 14.92
N PRO A 131 -14.84 -4.59 14.31
CA PRO A 131 -15.68 -5.05 13.20
C PRO A 131 -17.12 -5.27 13.68
N ALA A 132 -18.08 -5.00 12.81
CA ALA A 132 -19.51 -5.10 13.09
C ALA A 132 -20.26 -5.83 11.98
N TYR A 133 -21.49 -6.25 12.28
CA TYR A 133 -22.40 -6.76 11.27
C TYR A 133 -22.92 -5.60 10.41
N GLY A 134 -22.90 -5.77 9.11
CA GLY A 134 -23.41 -4.82 8.15
C GLY A 134 -24.22 -5.49 7.02
N TYR A 135 -24.89 -4.65 6.24
CA TYR A 135 -25.60 -5.06 5.04
C TYR A 135 -25.14 -4.22 3.85
N CYS A 136 -24.78 -4.89 2.76
CA CYS A 136 -24.45 -4.25 1.50
C CYS A 136 -25.63 -4.36 0.55
N ALA A 137 -26.32 -3.24 0.30
CA ALA A 137 -27.50 -3.20 -0.56
C ALA A 137 -27.17 -3.56 -2.01
N ALA A 138 -26.02 -3.09 -2.54
CA ALA A 138 -25.58 -3.36 -3.90
C ALA A 138 -25.34 -4.86 -4.15
N GLN A 139 -24.78 -5.56 -3.17
CA GLN A 139 -24.51 -7.01 -3.23
C GLN A 139 -25.67 -7.85 -2.66
N LYS A 140 -26.68 -7.20 -2.09
CA LYS A 140 -27.81 -7.87 -1.36
C LYS A 140 -27.34 -8.89 -0.34
N SER A 141 -26.20 -8.63 0.32
CA SER A 141 -25.55 -9.55 1.24
C SER A 141 -25.25 -8.91 2.59
N ARG A 142 -25.29 -9.72 3.63
CA ARG A 142 -24.80 -9.34 4.96
C ARG A 142 -23.33 -9.69 5.06
N TYR A 143 -22.56 -8.87 5.80
CA TYR A 143 -21.14 -9.11 6.04
C TYR A 143 -20.81 -8.87 7.53
N PHE A 144 -19.67 -9.40 7.96
CA PHE A 144 -19.07 -9.06 9.25
C PHE A 144 -17.66 -8.49 8.98
N GLY A 145 -17.46 -7.23 9.35
CA GLY A 145 -16.22 -6.54 9.08
C GLY A 145 -16.34 -5.03 9.21
N TYR A 146 -15.67 -4.34 8.32
CA TYR A 146 -15.67 -2.88 8.25
C TYR A 146 -16.39 -2.39 6.99
N LYS A 147 -16.78 -1.13 7.01
CA LYS A 147 -17.23 -0.41 5.83
C LYS A 147 -16.18 0.65 5.51
N LEU A 148 -15.46 0.46 4.40
CA LEU A 148 -14.54 1.46 3.89
C LEU A 148 -15.34 2.57 3.22
N HIS A 149 -15.11 3.80 3.63
CA HIS A 149 -15.55 4.98 2.91
C HIS A 149 -14.31 5.59 2.23
N ALA A 150 -14.36 5.76 0.92
CA ALA A 150 -13.29 6.33 0.14
C ALA A 150 -13.77 7.64 -0.50
N VAL A 151 -12.93 8.64 -0.46
CA VAL A 151 -13.14 9.92 -1.14
C VAL A 151 -12.03 10.08 -2.17
N CYS A 152 -12.39 10.30 -3.42
CA CYS A 152 -11.41 10.62 -4.45
C CYS A 152 -11.88 11.81 -5.28
N ASP A 153 -10.93 12.48 -5.91
CA ASP A 153 -11.23 13.51 -6.88
C ASP A 153 -11.54 12.91 -8.26
N LYS A 154 -11.90 13.78 -9.21
CA LYS A 154 -12.19 13.37 -10.61
C LYS A 154 -11.00 12.73 -11.33
N ASN A 155 -9.78 12.91 -10.81
CA ASN A 155 -8.55 12.31 -11.36
C ASN A 155 -8.24 10.95 -10.72
N GLY A 156 -9.09 10.49 -9.78
CA GLY A 156 -8.90 9.24 -9.07
C GLY A 156 -7.88 9.30 -7.93
N ILE A 157 -7.54 10.50 -7.44
CA ILE A 157 -6.64 10.68 -6.30
C ILE A 157 -7.46 10.60 -5.02
N PHE A 158 -7.06 9.72 -4.11
CA PHE A 158 -7.70 9.56 -2.81
C PHE A 158 -7.24 10.64 -1.81
N HIS A 159 -8.21 11.13 -1.02
CA HIS A 159 -8.05 12.14 0.01
C HIS A 159 -8.35 11.61 1.41
#